data_b86be1776bc4de771b5787b4623612a5
#
_entry.id   b86be1776bc4de771b5787b4623612a5
#
_cell.length_a   1.000
_cell.length_b   1.000
_cell.length_c   1.000
_cell.angle_alpha   90.00
_cell.angle_beta   90.00
_cell.angle_gamma   90.00
#
_symmetry.space_group_name_H-M   'P 1'
#
loop_
_entity.id
_entity.type
_entity.pdbx_description
1 polymer ?
#
loop_
_entity_poly.entity_id
_entity_poly.type
_entity_poly.pdbx_seq_one_letter_code
_entity_poly.pdbx_strand_id
1 'polypeptide(L)'
;MAKEIKYGTEARTALEAGVDKLANTVRVTIGPKGRNVVLDKSYGAPLITNDGVTIAKEIELEDAFENMGAQLVKEVATKTNDVAGDGTTTATVLAQAMIQEGMKNLEAGANPIVLRRGMKKATEKAVETIAAMSSKVTGKDQIAKVASISAGDESVGNMVADAMEKVSNDGVITIEESKTMQTELDLVEGMQFDRGYISAYMCTDMDKMEAVLDEPYILITDKKISNIQEILPLLEQIVQSGSRLLIIAEDIEGEALTTLIVNKLRGTFNVVAVKAPGYGDRRKEMLKDIAILTGGQVISEEVGLELKDATMAQLGRAKSVKVKKENTVIVDGEGNKEEIQARIGQIRAQLEETPSEFDKEKLQERLAKLAGGVAVIRVGAATETEMKEAKLRMEDALNATRAAVEEGIIAGGGSAYIHASKEVAKLAETLEGDEKTGAKVILKALEAPLYYISANAGLEGAVIINKVKESAPGIGFNAATEEYVDMVEAGILDPVKVTRSALQNATSVASTLLTTESVVANIKEDAPAMPAGNPGMGMM
;
A
#
# COMPACT_ATOMS: atom_id res chain seq x y z
N MET A 1 23.82 -2.92 26.18
CA MET A 1 22.97 -4.14 26.11
C MET A 1 23.82 -5.32 25.70
N ALA A 2 23.79 -6.41 26.48
CA ALA A 2 24.43 -7.67 26.13
C ALA A 2 23.71 -8.32 24.95
N LYS A 3 24.43 -9.17 24.21
CA LYS A 3 23.90 -9.88 23.04
C LYS A 3 23.88 -11.38 23.31
N GLU A 4 22.82 -12.01 22.84
CA GLU A 4 22.72 -13.46 22.71
C GLU A 4 22.93 -13.83 21.24
N ILE A 5 23.70 -14.91 20.99
CA ILE A 5 24.05 -15.31 19.63
C ILE A 5 23.73 -16.79 19.47
N LYS A 6 23.01 -17.12 18.38
CA LYS A 6 22.77 -18.49 17.95
C LYS A 6 23.44 -18.73 16.60
N TYR A 7 23.86 -19.98 16.36
CA TYR A 7 24.60 -20.36 15.17
C TYR A 7 23.97 -21.57 14.47
N GLY A 8 24.26 -21.71 13.17
CA GLY A 8 23.95 -22.89 12.38
C GLY A 8 22.48 -23.29 12.43
N THR A 9 22.20 -24.54 12.70
CA THR A 9 20.85 -25.10 12.72
C THR A 9 19.97 -24.46 13.80
N GLU A 10 20.50 -24.17 15.00
CA GLU A 10 19.72 -23.54 16.06
C GLU A 10 19.22 -22.15 15.65
N ALA A 11 20.06 -21.35 14.99
CA ALA A 11 19.69 -20.04 14.48
C ALA A 11 18.60 -20.15 13.39
N ARG A 12 18.78 -21.07 12.44
CA ARG A 12 17.83 -21.29 11.35
C ARG A 12 16.48 -21.80 11.82
N THR A 13 16.46 -22.77 12.74
CA THR A 13 15.21 -23.32 13.31
C THR A 13 14.42 -22.24 14.05
N ALA A 14 15.08 -21.37 14.81
CA ALA A 14 14.40 -20.29 15.51
C ALA A 14 13.79 -19.27 14.52
N LEU A 15 14.53 -18.89 13.46
CA LEU A 15 13.99 -18.02 12.41
C LEU A 15 12.79 -18.65 11.71
N GLU A 16 12.88 -19.94 11.32
CA GLU A 16 11.80 -20.67 10.64
C GLU A 16 10.54 -20.76 11.52
N ALA A 17 10.70 -20.99 12.82
CA ALA A 17 9.57 -21.00 13.75
C ALA A 17 8.82 -19.65 13.77
N GLY A 18 9.55 -18.55 13.72
CA GLY A 18 8.96 -17.21 13.61
C GLY A 18 8.25 -16.96 12.28
N VAL A 19 8.87 -17.36 11.17
CA VAL A 19 8.25 -17.35 9.83
C VAL A 19 6.95 -18.13 9.84
N ASP A 20 6.95 -19.33 10.40
CA ASP A 20 5.78 -20.20 10.42
C ASP A 20 4.65 -19.63 11.28
N LYS A 21 4.94 -19.06 12.44
CA LYS A 21 3.92 -18.42 13.28
C LYS A 21 3.21 -17.29 12.53
N LEU A 22 3.94 -16.40 11.88
CA LEU A 22 3.34 -15.33 11.11
C LEU A 22 2.59 -15.86 9.89
N ALA A 23 3.23 -16.66 9.05
CA ALA A 23 2.64 -17.13 7.79
C ALA A 23 1.41 -18.02 8.03
N ASN A 24 1.41 -18.86 9.05
CA ASN A 24 0.26 -19.68 9.43
C ASN A 24 -0.94 -18.83 9.87
N THR A 25 -0.71 -17.68 10.49
CA THR A 25 -1.77 -16.75 10.87
C THR A 25 -2.33 -16.03 9.65
N VAL A 26 -1.48 -15.62 8.70
CA VAL A 26 -1.91 -14.90 7.50
C VAL A 26 -2.60 -15.82 6.49
N ARG A 27 -2.07 -17.03 6.22
CA ARG A 27 -2.55 -17.92 5.14
C ARG A 27 -3.99 -18.41 5.26
N VAL A 28 -4.58 -18.31 6.47
CA VAL A 28 -6.00 -18.70 6.67
C VAL A 28 -6.97 -17.78 5.92
N THR A 29 -6.51 -16.62 5.47
CA THR A 29 -7.31 -15.63 4.77
C THR A 29 -7.35 -15.84 3.24
N ILE A 30 -6.45 -16.66 2.67
CA ILE A 30 -6.31 -16.78 1.21
C ILE A 30 -7.48 -17.52 0.56
N GLY A 31 -7.96 -16.98 -0.55
CA GLY A 31 -8.97 -17.59 -1.42
C GLY A 31 -10.42 -17.31 -1.00
N PRO A 32 -11.38 -17.73 -1.83
CA PRO A 32 -12.81 -17.39 -1.65
C PRO A 32 -13.45 -18.02 -0.40
N LYS A 33 -12.86 -19.06 0.17
CA LYS A 33 -13.27 -19.67 1.44
C LYS A 33 -12.28 -19.36 2.58
N GLY A 34 -11.44 -18.33 2.40
CA GLY A 34 -10.57 -17.76 3.44
C GLY A 34 -11.39 -17.20 4.61
N ARG A 35 -10.75 -17.10 5.77
CA ARG A 35 -11.40 -16.65 7.02
C ARG A 35 -10.68 -15.44 7.58
N ASN A 36 -11.41 -14.65 8.36
CA ASN A 36 -10.86 -13.48 9.03
C ASN A 36 -10.00 -13.87 10.23
N VAL A 37 -9.07 -12.99 10.57
CA VAL A 37 -8.28 -13.01 11.79
C VAL A 37 -8.76 -11.88 12.70
N VAL A 38 -8.81 -12.14 14.00
CA VAL A 38 -9.15 -11.15 15.01
C VAL A 38 -7.85 -10.65 15.65
N LEU A 39 -7.66 -9.34 15.59
CA LEU A 39 -6.47 -8.66 16.13
C LEU A 39 -6.88 -7.86 17.37
N ASP A 40 -6.15 -8.06 18.47
CA ASP A 40 -6.33 -7.25 19.68
C ASP A 40 -5.82 -5.82 19.43
N LYS A 41 -6.49 -4.85 20.01
CA LYS A 41 -6.09 -3.45 19.97
C LYS A 41 -5.96 -2.89 21.37
N SER A 42 -4.89 -2.15 21.61
CA SER A 42 -4.65 -1.51 22.92
C SER A 42 -5.79 -0.57 23.34
N TYR A 43 -6.55 -0.04 22.38
CA TYR A 43 -7.70 0.84 22.59
C TYR A 43 -8.79 0.52 21.56
N GLY A 44 -10.05 0.51 22.00
CA GLY A 44 -11.21 0.27 21.15
C GLY A 44 -11.58 -1.20 21.02
N ALA A 45 -12.39 -1.53 20.01
CA ALA A 45 -12.79 -2.89 19.71
C ALA A 45 -11.68 -3.65 18.96
N PRO A 46 -11.59 -5.00 19.12
CA PRO A 46 -10.72 -5.81 18.29
C PRO A 46 -11.00 -5.59 16.80
N LEU A 47 -9.94 -5.60 15.99
CA LEU A 47 -10.06 -5.51 14.53
C LEU A 47 -10.27 -6.91 13.95
N ILE A 48 -11.29 -7.07 13.13
CA ILE A 48 -11.53 -8.28 12.34
C ILE A 48 -11.14 -7.97 10.90
N THR A 49 -10.21 -8.73 10.33
CA THR A 49 -9.71 -8.48 8.97
C THR A 49 -9.21 -9.75 8.30
N ASN A 50 -9.20 -9.75 6.97
CA ASN A 50 -8.53 -10.74 6.12
C ASN A 50 -7.35 -10.14 5.35
N ASP A 51 -7.05 -8.86 5.53
CA ASP A 51 -5.90 -8.22 4.91
C ASP A 51 -4.59 -8.73 5.49
N GLY A 52 -3.78 -9.35 4.62
CA GLY A 52 -2.54 -10.01 5.01
C GLY A 52 -1.48 -9.06 5.57
N VAL A 53 -1.36 -7.84 5.05
CA VAL A 53 -0.36 -6.88 5.56
C VAL A 53 -0.76 -6.32 6.92
N THR A 54 -2.03 -6.04 7.14
CA THR A 54 -2.53 -5.60 8.44
C THR A 54 -2.29 -6.67 9.51
N ILE A 55 -2.61 -7.94 9.19
CA ILE A 55 -2.33 -9.05 10.10
C ILE A 55 -0.83 -9.17 10.38
N ALA A 56 0.00 -9.15 9.34
CA ALA A 56 1.44 -9.31 9.49
C ALA A 56 2.08 -8.20 10.34
N LYS A 57 1.58 -6.96 10.24
CA LYS A 57 2.08 -5.80 11.00
C LYS A 57 1.83 -5.93 12.51
N GLU A 58 0.74 -6.55 12.92
CA GLU A 58 0.37 -6.72 14.33
C GLU A 58 1.11 -7.88 15.01
N ILE A 59 1.74 -8.78 14.24
CA ILE A 59 2.43 -9.93 14.84
C ILE A 59 3.79 -9.50 15.38
N GLU A 60 3.93 -9.64 16.69
CA GLU A 60 5.17 -9.50 17.45
C GLU A 60 5.31 -10.69 18.41
N LEU A 61 6.46 -11.36 18.38
CA LEU A 61 6.70 -12.57 19.16
C LEU A 61 7.59 -12.28 20.36
N GLU A 62 7.33 -12.98 21.45
CA GLU A 62 8.06 -12.80 22.71
C GLU A 62 9.53 -13.23 22.59
N ASP A 63 9.80 -14.36 21.91
CA ASP A 63 11.16 -14.82 21.62
C ASP A 63 11.80 -13.93 20.56
N ALA A 64 12.95 -13.33 20.90
CA ALA A 64 13.62 -12.37 20.03
C ALA A 64 14.14 -12.99 18.72
N PHE A 65 14.53 -14.27 18.72
CA PHE A 65 15.04 -14.96 17.53
C PHE A 65 13.89 -15.37 16.60
N GLU A 66 12.80 -15.89 17.15
CA GLU A 66 11.58 -16.16 16.37
C GLU A 66 11.00 -14.86 15.82
N ASN A 67 10.99 -13.79 16.63
CA ASN A 67 10.49 -12.50 16.18
C ASN A 67 11.28 -11.96 14.99
N MET A 68 12.60 -12.16 14.92
CA MET A 68 13.38 -11.78 13.73
C MET A 68 12.90 -12.51 12.47
N GLY A 69 12.59 -13.81 12.57
CA GLY A 69 12.01 -14.58 11.48
C GLY A 69 10.64 -14.03 11.03
N ALA A 70 9.76 -13.73 11.98
CA ALA A 70 8.48 -13.09 11.73
C ALA A 70 8.64 -11.71 11.05
N GLN A 71 9.56 -10.85 11.55
CA GLN A 71 9.81 -9.53 10.97
C GLN A 71 10.31 -9.59 9.52
N LEU A 72 11.11 -10.59 9.15
CA LEU A 72 11.55 -10.78 7.77
C LEU A 72 10.37 -11.08 6.83
N VAL A 73 9.43 -11.93 7.23
CA VAL A 73 8.23 -12.20 6.42
C VAL A 73 7.24 -11.04 6.45
N LYS A 74 7.14 -10.31 7.56
CA LYS A 74 6.41 -9.03 7.63
C LYS A 74 6.92 -8.03 6.58
N GLU A 75 8.24 -7.98 6.37
CA GLU A 75 8.83 -7.14 5.31
C GLU A 75 8.36 -7.58 3.92
N VAL A 76 8.23 -8.89 3.65
CA VAL A 76 7.69 -9.39 2.36
C VAL A 76 6.27 -8.85 2.12
N ALA A 77 5.38 -8.97 3.11
CA ALA A 77 4.01 -8.47 3.00
C ALA A 77 3.99 -6.94 2.79
N THR A 78 4.77 -6.20 3.59
CA THR A 78 4.84 -4.73 3.50
C THR A 78 5.35 -4.26 2.14
N LYS A 79 6.45 -4.85 1.64
CA LYS A 79 7.00 -4.48 0.32
C LYS A 79 6.08 -4.82 -0.83
N THR A 80 5.33 -5.92 -0.73
CA THR A 80 4.34 -6.28 -1.73
C THR A 80 3.18 -5.28 -1.73
N ASN A 81 2.72 -4.87 -0.56
CA ASN A 81 1.72 -3.81 -0.41
C ASN A 81 2.21 -2.48 -0.99
N ASP A 82 3.44 -2.07 -0.70
CA ASP A 82 4.01 -0.79 -1.19
C ASP A 82 4.08 -0.74 -2.72
N VAL A 83 4.35 -1.87 -3.39
CA VAL A 83 4.55 -1.94 -4.85
C VAL A 83 3.24 -2.18 -5.60
N ALA A 84 2.40 -3.08 -5.11
CA ALA A 84 1.23 -3.57 -5.82
C ALA A 84 -0.10 -3.27 -5.12
N GLY A 85 -0.08 -2.97 -3.82
CA GLY A 85 -1.25 -2.65 -3.00
C GLY A 85 -2.17 -3.85 -2.72
N ASP A 86 -1.79 -5.05 -3.17
CA ASP A 86 -2.51 -6.33 -2.98
C ASP A 86 -1.52 -7.50 -3.05
N GLY A 87 -1.98 -8.73 -2.82
CA GLY A 87 -1.19 -9.97 -2.92
C GLY A 87 -0.28 -10.24 -1.72
N THR A 88 -0.48 -9.56 -0.62
CA THR A 88 0.35 -9.66 0.60
C THR A 88 0.30 -11.05 1.23
N THR A 89 -0.88 -11.68 1.26
CA THR A 89 -1.07 -13.05 1.71
C THR A 89 -0.35 -14.05 0.79
N THR A 90 -0.47 -13.89 -0.52
CA THR A 90 0.21 -14.73 -1.52
C THR A 90 1.74 -14.64 -1.36
N ALA A 91 2.28 -13.44 -1.18
CA ALA A 91 3.71 -13.22 -0.96
C ALA A 91 4.22 -13.90 0.31
N THR A 92 3.45 -13.82 1.40
CA THR A 92 3.74 -14.47 2.69
C THR A 92 3.77 -16.00 2.56
N VAL A 93 2.79 -16.57 1.87
CA VAL A 93 2.67 -18.01 1.62
C VAL A 93 3.84 -18.52 0.75
N LEU A 94 4.20 -17.78 -0.30
CA LEU A 94 5.35 -18.11 -1.15
C LEU A 94 6.66 -18.07 -0.35
N ALA A 95 6.86 -17.04 0.47
CA ALA A 95 8.06 -16.90 1.30
C ALA A 95 8.19 -18.07 2.29
N GLN A 96 7.11 -18.44 2.98
CA GLN A 96 7.08 -19.60 3.86
C GLN A 96 7.48 -20.89 3.14
N ALA A 97 6.86 -21.15 2.00
CA ALA A 97 7.12 -22.37 1.22
C ALA A 97 8.58 -22.44 0.74
N MET A 98 9.14 -21.31 0.30
CA MET A 98 10.56 -21.21 -0.11
C MET A 98 11.51 -21.47 1.07
N ILE A 99 11.23 -20.89 2.24
CA ILE A 99 12.05 -21.05 3.44
C ILE A 99 12.00 -22.50 3.91
N GLN A 100 10.82 -23.08 4.06
CA GLN A 100 10.66 -24.47 4.52
C GLN A 100 11.34 -25.46 3.58
N GLU A 101 11.18 -25.33 2.27
CA GLU A 101 11.81 -26.22 1.31
C GLU A 101 13.32 -25.97 1.21
N GLY A 102 13.75 -24.71 1.28
CA GLY A 102 15.16 -24.33 1.33
C GLY A 102 15.88 -24.88 2.56
N MET A 103 15.28 -24.78 3.74
CA MET A 103 15.86 -25.30 5.00
C MET A 103 16.10 -26.81 4.95
N LYS A 104 15.15 -27.59 4.44
CA LYS A 104 15.32 -29.04 4.23
C LYS A 104 16.54 -29.37 3.37
N ASN A 105 16.76 -28.60 2.32
CA ASN A 105 17.90 -28.82 1.42
C ASN A 105 19.22 -28.36 2.06
N LEU A 106 19.22 -27.30 2.87
CA LEU A 106 20.42 -26.88 3.63
C LEU A 106 20.80 -27.91 4.70
N GLU A 107 19.84 -28.50 5.39
CA GLU A 107 20.08 -29.60 6.33
C GLU A 107 20.63 -30.84 5.63
N ALA A 108 20.26 -31.07 4.38
CA ALA A 108 20.81 -32.11 3.52
C ALA A 108 22.23 -31.79 3.00
N GLY A 109 22.78 -30.61 3.30
CA GLY A 109 24.16 -30.22 2.97
C GLY A 109 24.30 -29.37 1.71
N ALA A 110 23.21 -28.82 1.15
CA ALA A 110 23.30 -27.92 0.01
C ALA A 110 24.04 -26.61 0.35
N ASN A 111 24.83 -26.10 -0.60
CA ASN A 111 25.51 -24.83 -0.43
C ASN A 111 24.52 -23.64 -0.59
N PRO A 112 24.31 -22.84 0.49
CA PRO A 112 23.29 -21.77 0.48
C PRO A 112 23.53 -20.71 -0.59
N ILE A 113 24.76 -20.38 -0.92
CA ILE A 113 25.10 -19.35 -1.92
C ILE A 113 24.78 -19.83 -3.33
N VAL A 114 25.05 -21.12 -3.61
CA VAL A 114 24.75 -21.72 -4.91
C VAL A 114 23.24 -21.95 -5.07
N LEU A 115 22.59 -22.43 -4.01
CA LEU A 115 21.13 -22.59 -3.93
C LEU A 115 20.42 -21.25 -4.22
N ARG A 116 20.86 -20.15 -3.59
CA ARG A 116 20.35 -18.79 -3.84
C ARG A 116 20.43 -18.40 -5.31
N ARG A 117 21.51 -18.74 -6.01
CA ARG A 117 21.66 -18.46 -7.46
C ARG A 117 20.60 -19.21 -8.27
N GLY A 118 20.37 -20.47 -7.94
CA GLY A 118 19.33 -21.28 -8.58
C GLY A 118 17.92 -20.73 -8.35
N MET A 119 17.62 -20.34 -7.12
CA MET A 119 16.35 -19.67 -6.78
C MET A 119 16.15 -18.41 -7.63
N LYS A 120 17.17 -17.55 -7.72
CA LYS A 120 17.10 -16.31 -8.50
C LYS A 120 16.80 -16.57 -9.98
N LYS A 121 17.54 -17.48 -10.62
CA LYS A 121 17.30 -17.86 -12.03
C LYS A 121 15.90 -18.40 -12.26
N ALA A 122 15.41 -19.24 -11.35
CA ALA A 122 14.07 -19.82 -11.44
C ALA A 122 12.98 -18.76 -11.28
N THR A 123 13.16 -17.81 -10.35
CA THR A 123 12.24 -16.69 -10.16
C THR A 123 12.20 -15.77 -11.37
N GLU A 124 13.34 -15.42 -11.94
CA GLU A 124 13.42 -14.62 -13.17
C GLU A 124 12.67 -15.31 -14.31
N LYS A 125 12.84 -16.63 -14.47
CA LYS A 125 12.11 -17.42 -15.49
C LYS A 125 10.61 -17.48 -15.23
N ALA A 126 10.18 -17.64 -13.97
CA ALA A 126 8.78 -17.62 -13.61
C ALA A 126 8.13 -16.27 -13.91
N VAL A 127 8.79 -15.16 -13.54
CA VAL A 127 8.32 -13.78 -13.79
C VAL A 127 8.21 -13.50 -15.29
N GLU A 128 9.22 -13.88 -16.08
CA GLU A 128 9.20 -13.78 -17.54
C GLU A 128 7.98 -14.53 -18.12
N THR A 129 7.75 -15.75 -17.65
CA THR A 129 6.63 -16.58 -18.13
C THR A 129 5.28 -15.99 -17.73
N ILE A 130 5.14 -15.50 -16.49
CA ILE A 130 3.93 -14.81 -16.01
C ILE A 130 3.64 -13.57 -16.86
N ALA A 131 4.67 -12.76 -17.13
CA ALA A 131 4.51 -11.58 -17.98
C ALA A 131 4.10 -11.94 -19.41
N ALA A 132 4.63 -13.03 -19.96
CA ALA A 132 4.27 -13.52 -21.29
C ALA A 132 2.83 -14.06 -21.39
N MET A 133 2.22 -14.48 -20.28
CA MET A 133 0.81 -14.93 -20.22
C MET A 133 -0.16 -13.76 -20.05
N SER A 134 0.33 -12.53 -19.90
CA SER A 134 -0.49 -11.36 -19.62
C SER A 134 -1.38 -10.96 -20.80
N SER A 135 -2.58 -10.50 -20.49
CA SER A 135 -3.48 -9.82 -21.41
C SER A 135 -3.83 -8.43 -20.88
N LYS A 136 -3.97 -7.45 -21.79
CA LYS A 136 -4.36 -6.10 -21.39
C LYS A 136 -5.80 -6.07 -20.90
N VAL A 137 -6.07 -5.26 -19.89
CA VAL A 137 -7.44 -4.99 -19.43
C VAL A 137 -8.17 -4.20 -20.51
N THR A 138 -9.32 -4.70 -20.93
CA THR A 138 -10.17 -4.08 -21.95
C THR A 138 -11.58 -3.85 -21.39
N GLY A 139 -11.88 -2.60 -21.07
CA GLY A 139 -13.22 -2.19 -20.66
C GLY A 139 -13.58 -2.44 -19.19
N LYS A 140 -14.73 -1.87 -18.82
CA LYS A 140 -15.27 -1.82 -17.47
C LYS A 140 -15.52 -3.20 -16.85
N ASP A 141 -15.96 -4.16 -17.66
CA ASP A 141 -16.32 -5.51 -17.19
C ASP A 141 -15.13 -6.27 -16.60
N GLN A 142 -13.95 -6.17 -17.24
CA GLN A 142 -12.74 -6.79 -16.71
C GLN A 142 -12.23 -6.08 -15.46
N ILE A 143 -12.36 -4.75 -15.41
CA ILE A 143 -12.07 -3.96 -14.21
C ILE A 143 -12.94 -4.43 -13.04
N ALA A 144 -14.25 -4.54 -13.26
CA ALA A 144 -15.19 -5.03 -12.25
C ALA A 144 -14.84 -6.45 -11.77
N LYS A 145 -14.46 -7.36 -12.66
CA LYS A 145 -14.04 -8.72 -12.31
C LYS A 145 -12.77 -8.74 -11.44
N VAL A 146 -11.73 -7.98 -11.80
CA VAL A 146 -10.52 -7.87 -10.98
C VAL A 146 -10.84 -7.34 -9.59
N ALA A 147 -11.59 -6.27 -9.51
CA ALA A 147 -11.97 -5.67 -8.24
C ALA A 147 -12.85 -6.60 -7.39
N SER A 148 -13.77 -7.35 -8.03
CA SER A 148 -14.63 -8.33 -7.33
C SER A 148 -13.84 -9.50 -6.75
N ILE A 149 -12.80 -9.97 -7.45
CA ILE A 149 -11.94 -11.06 -6.95
C ILE A 149 -11.13 -10.58 -5.75
N SER A 150 -10.52 -9.40 -5.83
CA SER A 150 -9.74 -8.82 -4.73
C SER A 150 -10.61 -8.51 -3.51
N ALA A 151 -11.79 -7.92 -3.72
CA ALA A 151 -12.73 -7.63 -2.64
C ALA A 151 -13.49 -8.87 -2.11
N GLY A 152 -13.58 -9.95 -2.87
CA GLY A 152 -14.48 -11.06 -2.58
C GLY A 152 -15.98 -10.69 -2.65
N ASP A 153 -16.32 -9.58 -3.34
CA ASP A 153 -17.67 -9.02 -3.41
C ASP A 153 -17.91 -8.33 -4.76
N GLU A 154 -18.92 -8.78 -5.50
CA GLU A 154 -19.25 -8.25 -6.83
C GLU A 154 -19.79 -6.82 -6.78
N SER A 155 -20.49 -6.43 -5.70
CA SER A 155 -21.02 -5.07 -5.54
C SER A 155 -19.89 -4.05 -5.37
N VAL A 156 -18.85 -4.41 -4.63
CA VAL A 156 -17.62 -3.63 -4.47
C VAL A 156 -16.89 -3.52 -5.80
N GLY A 157 -16.77 -4.64 -6.54
CA GLY A 157 -16.12 -4.65 -7.85
C GLY A 157 -16.77 -3.72 -8.85
N ASN A 158 -18.10 -3.76 -8.94
CA ASN A 158 -18.86 -2.87 -9.81
C ASN A 158 -18.70 -1.39 -9.41
N MET A 159 -18.70 -1.09 -8.11
CA MET A 159 -18.53 0.29 -7.62
C MET A 159 -17.13 0.85 -7.95
N VAL A 160 -16.07 0.05 -7.80
CA VAL A 160 -14.72 0.44 -8.19
C VAL A 160 -14.63 0.69 -9.70
N ALA A 161 -15.24 -0.18 -10.51
CA ALA A 161 -15.29 -0.01 -11.97
C ALA A 161 -16.07 1.25 -12.38
N ASP A 162 -17.19 1.54 -11.72
CA ASP A 162 -17.96 2.76 -11.92
C ASP A 162 -17.15 4.02 -11.56
N ALA A 163 -16.40 3.95 -10.45
CA ALA A 163 -15.52 5.04 -10.04
C ALA A 163 -14.44 5.31 -11.09
N MET A 164 -13.76 4.25 -11.57
CA MET A 164 -12.71 4.37 -12.59
C MET A 164 -13.24 4.91 -13.92
N GLU A 165 -14.44 4.50 -14.32
CA GLU A 165 -15.07 5.02 -15.54
C GLU A 165 -15.38 6.52 -15.44
N LYS A 166 -15.85 6.99 -14.26
CA LYS A 166 -16.20 8.39 -14.03
C LYS A 166 -15.00 9.34 -14.04
N VAL A 167 -13.87 8.91 -13.50
CA VAL A 167 -12.67 9.76 -13.39
C VAL A 167 -11.64 9.56 -14.49
N SER A 168 -11.89 8.68 -15.46
CA SER A 168 -10.92 8.26 -16.47
C SER A 168 -9.67 7.56 -15.90
N ASN A 169 -8.78 7.09 -16.79
CA ASN A 169 -7.61 6.26 -16.39
C ASN A 169 -6.62 6.98 -15.47
N ASP A 170 -6.53 8.32 -15.57
CA ASP A 170 -5.62 9.15 -14.76
C ASP A 170 -6.33 9.79 -13.56
N GLY A 171 -7.60 9.45 -13.33
CA GLY A 171 -8.41 10.07 -12.30
C GLY A 171 -8.12 9.54 -10.90
N VAL A 172 -8.42 10.35 -9.92
CA VAL A 172 -8.18 10.06 -8.50
C VAL A 172 -9.43 9.42 -7.90
N ILE A 173 -9.23 8.30 -7.23
CA ILE A 173 -10.28 7.65 -6.42
C ILE A 173 -9.79 7.60 -4.98
N THR A 174 -10.60 8.11 -4.06
CA THR A 174 -10.36 8.04 -2.62
C THR A 174 -11.44 7.22 -1.94
N ILE A 175 -11.08 6.59 -0.83
CA ILE A 175 -12.00 5.82 -0.01
C ILE A 175 -12.06 6.48 1.35
N GLU A 176 -13.27 6.87 1.74
CA GLU A 176 -13.57 7.58 2.99
C GLU A 176 -14.61 6.80 3.80
N GLU A 177 -14.73 7.12 5.07
CA GLU A 177 -15.76 6.57 5.94
C GLU A 177 -17.05 7.37 5.76
N SER A 178 -18.18 6.66 5.58
CA SER A 178 -19.49 7.29 5.54
C SER A 178 -20.03 7.52 6.97
N LYS A 179 -20.83 8.55 7.13
CA LYS A 179 -21.64 8.76 8.34
C LYS A 179 -22.98 8.00 8.28
N THR A 180 -23.27 7.37 7.14
CA THR A 180 -24.48 6.58 6.91
C THR A 180 -24.17 5.08 6.86
N MET A 181 -25.19 4.24 6.89
CA MET A 181 -25.04 2.79 6.75
C MET A 181 -24.84 2.34 5.29
N GLN A 182 -24.97 3.25 4.33
CA GLN A 182 -24.89 2.93 2.91
C GLN A 182 -23.52 3.34 2.35
N THR A 183 -22.99 2.51 1.46
CA THR A 183 -21.81 2.84 0.68
C THR A 183 -22.25 3.60 -0.56
N GLU A 184 -21.63 4.75 -0.83
CA GLU A 184 -21.99 5.67 -1.90
C GLU A 184 -20.77 6.06 -2.73
N LEU A 185 -20.98 6.32 -4.02
CA LEU A 185 -19.96 6.82 -4.93
C LEU A 185 -20.32 8.23 -5.39
N ASP A 186 -19.53 9.21 -4.96
CA ASP A 186 -19.66 10.60 -5.37
C ASP A 186 -18.50 11.02 -6.28
N LEU A 187 -18.81 11.91 -7.22
CA LEU A 187 -17.78 12.63 -7.98
C LEU A 187 -17.76 14.08 -7.47
N VAL A 188 -16.62 14.47 -6.92
CA VAL A 188 -16.42 15.80 -6.34
C VAL A 188 -15.29 16.54 -7.03
N GLU A 189 -15.28 17.87 -6.86
CA GLU A 189 -14.18 18.70 -7.32
C GLU A 189 -12.95 18.44 -6.44
N GLY A 190 -11.79 18.26 -7.08
CA GLY A 190 -10.57 17.96 -6.35
C GLY A 190 -9.39 17.72 -7.28
N MET A 191 -8.21 17.60 -6.72
CA MET A 191 -7.01 17.32 -7.50
C MET A 191 -5.97 16.55 -6.69
N GLN A 192 -5.16 15.77 -7.41
CA GLN A 192 -3.94 15.15 -6.86
C GLN A 192 -2.70 15.79 -7.47
N PHE A 193 -1.67 15.96 -6.65
CA PHE A 193 -0.33 16.34 -7.13
C PHE A 193 0.78 15.51 -6.46
N ASP A 194 1.89 15.36 -7.19
CA ASP A 194 2.99 14.46 -6.84
C ASP A 194 3.98 15.10 -5.86
N ARG A 195 3.50 15.45 -4.68
CA ARG A 195 4.29 15.90 -3.53
C ARG A 195 3.60 15.44 -2.26
N GLY A 196 4.34 14.78 -1.40
CA GLY A 196 3.86 14.32 -0.10
C GLY A 196 4.36 15.17 1.06
N TYR A 197 4.15 14.68 2.27
CA TYR A 197 4.56 15.37 3.49
C TYR A 197 6.08 15.56 3.55
N ILE A 198 6.51 16.70 4.10
CA ILE A 198 7.94 17.03 4.28
C ILE A 198 8.58 16.13 5.35
N SER A 199 7.79 15.71 6.34
CA SER A 199 8.27 14.86 7.43
C SER A 199 7.23 13.80 7.81
N ALA A 200 7.66 12.57 8.03
CA ALA A 200 6.83 11.47 8.49
C ALA A 200 6.16 11.75 9.86
N TYR A 201 6.75 12.59 10.69
CA TYR A 201 6.15 13.04 11.95
C TYR A 201 4.86 13.88 11.77
N MET A 202 4.53 14.24 10.54
CA MET A 202 3.28 14.92 10.19
C MET A 202 2.14 13.96 9.86
N CYS A 203 2.37 12.65 9.83
CA CYS A 203 1.31 11.65 9.66
C CYS A 203 0.31 11.70 10.81
N THR A 204 -0.96 11.43 10.50
CA THR A 204 -2.03 11.23 11.49
C THR A 204 -2.30 9.74 11.71
N ASP A 205 -2.00 8.92 10.69
CA ASP A 205 -2.02 7.47 10.74
C ASP A 205 -0.59 6.97 10.45
N MET A 206 0.08 6.46 11.48
CA MET A 206 1.46 5.97 11.37
C MET A 206 1.52 4.58 10.73
N ASP A 207 0.45 3.79 10.79
CA ASP A 207 0.40 2.46 10.19
C ASP A 207 0.31 2.53 8.67
N LYS A 208 -0.48 3.48 8.17
CA LYS A 208 -0.62 3.77 6.73
C LYS A 208 0.39 4.81 6.22
N MET A 209 1.18 5.42 7.10
CA MET A 209 2.10 6.51 6.78
C MET A 209 1.40 7.61 5.96
N GLU A 210 0.21 8.01 6.42
CA GLU A 210 -0.58 9.07 5.79
C GLU A 210 -1.07 10.11 6.81
N ALA A 211 -1.32 11.32 6.33
CA ALA A 211 -1.96 12.38 7.09
C ALA A 211 -3.30 12.71 6.45
N VAL A 212 -4.36 12.67 7.25
CA VAL A 212 -5.72 13.06 6.84
C VAL A 212 -6.13 14.29 7.63
N LEU A 213 -6.51 15.33 6.93
CA LEU A 213 -7.01 16.59 7.48
C LEU A 213 -8.46 16.79 7.02
N ASP A 214 -9.40 16.84 7.95
CA ASP A 214 -10.80 17.16 7.67
C ASP A 214 -11.01 18.66 7.80
N GLU A 215 -11.66 19.25 6.83
CA GLU A 215 -11.99 20.69 6.76
C GLU A 215 -10.78 21.62 7.03
N PRO A 216 -9.59 21.35 6.42
CA PRO A 216 -8.42 22.15 6.70
C PRO A 216 -8.48 23.54 6.07
N TYR A 217 -7.79 24.49 6.67
CA TYR A 217 -7.32 25.66 5.96
C TYR A 217 -6.08 25.30 5.15
N ILE A 218 -5.88 25.95 3.99
CA ILE A 218 -4.79 25.65 3.07
C ILE A 218 -4.02 26.93 2.79
N LEU A 219 -2.80 27.04 3.32
CA LEU A 219 -1.87 28.11 2.99
C LEU A 219 -1.10 27.73 1.73
N ILE A 220 -1.14 28.58 0.72
CA ILE A 220 -0.50 28.35 -0.58
C ILE A 220 0.50 29.47 -0.84
N THR A 221 1.77 29.11 -1.01
CA THR A 221 2.83 30.09 -1.27
C THR A 221 3.92 29.52 -2.20
N ASP A 222 4.50 30.36 -3.02
CA ASP A 222 5.68 30.06 -3.84
C ASP A 222 7.00 30.31 -3.11
N LYS A 223 6.92 30.79 -1.85
CA LYS A 223 8.08 31.08 -1.02
C LYS A 223 8.56 29.85 -0.25
N LYS A 224 9.83 29.91 0.12
CA LYS A 224 10.44 29.01 1.08
C LYS A 224 10.25 29.57 2.48
N ILE A 225 9.83 28.73 3.43
CA ILE A 225 9.62 29.12 4.83
C ILE A 225 10.73 28.51 5.68
N SER A 226 11.65 29.33 6.14
CA SER A 226 12.76 28.90 7.01
C SER A 226 12.61 29.45 8.45
N ASN A 227 11.96 30.61 8.59
CA ASN A 227 11.72 31.28 9.87
C ASN A 227 10.23 31.22 10.22
N ILE A 228 9.91 30.67 11.40
CA ILE A 228 8.53 30.54 11.88
C ILE A 228 7.85 31.91 12.09
N GLN A 229 8.60 32.97 12.36
CA GLN A 229 8.06 34.30 12.57
C GLN A 229 7.32 34.87 11.37
N GLU A 230 7.65 34.39 10.16
CA GLU A 230 6.98 34.82 8.92
C GLU A 230 5.51 34.40 8.86
N ILE A 231 5.15 33.29 9.51
CA ILE A 231 3.79 32.74 9.51
C ILE A 231 3.15 32.72 10.91
N LEU A 232 3.88 33.19 11.94
CA LEU A 232 3.42 33.11 13.33
C LEU A 232 2.06 33.77 13.57
N PRO A 233 1.77 34.98 13.06
CA PRO A 233 0.48 35.63 13.28
C PRO A 233 -0.71 34.81 12.70
N LEU A 234 -0.48 34.11 11.57
CA LEU A 234 -1.45 33.25 10.97
C LEU A 234 -1.63 31.96 11.78
N LEU A 235 -0.52 31.35 12.22
CA LEU A 235 -0.58 30.13 13.05
C LEU A 235 -1.32 30.36 14.36
N GLU A 236 -1.14 31.51 15.00
CA GLU A 236 -1.87 31.87 16.23
C GLU A 236 -3.38 31.92 16.01
N GLN A 237 -3.85 32.46 14.89
CA GLN A 237 -5.27 32.50 14.54
C GLN A 237 -5.83 31.08 14.31
N ILE A 238 -5.08 30.22 13.59
CA ILE A 238 -5.47 28.84 13.31
C ILE A 238 -5.53 28.02 14.62
N VAL A 239 -4.54 28.18 15.49
CA VAL A 239 -4.52 27.50 16.81
C VAL A 239 -5.69 27.95 17.69
N GLN A 240 -5.98 29.26 17.72
CA GLN A 240 -7.10 29.81 18.51
C GLN A 240 -8.46 29.30 17.98
N SER A 241 -8.59 29.09 16.68
CA SER A 241 -9.82 28.52 16.10
C SER A 241 -9.92 27.00 16.25
N GLY A 242 -8.86 26.32 16.72
CA GLY A 242 -8.81 24.85 16.79
C GLY A 242 -8.82 24.16 15.43
N SER A 243 -8.50 24.89 14.37
CA SER A 243 -8.59 24.41 13.00
C SER A 243 -7.33 23.64 12.58
N ARG A 244 -7.46 22.86 11.50
CA ARG A 244 -6.35 22.13 10.87
C ARG A 244 -5.74 22.96 9.76
N LEU A 245 -4.44 22.81 9.51
CA LEU A 245 -3.74 23.57 8.47
C LEU A 245 -2.93 22.64 7.56
N LEU A 246 -3.14 22.79 6.25
CA LEU A 246 -2.19 22.33 5.25
C LEU A 246 -1.35 23.51 4.78
N ILE A 247 -0.03 23.36 4.74
CA ILE A 247 0.90 24.35 4.18
C ILE A 247 1.48 23.78 2.88
N ILE A 248 1.25 24.48 1.77
CA ILE A 248 1.85 24.19 0.47
C ILE A 248 2.84 25.32 0.18
N ALA A 249 4.13 25.04 0.28
CA ALA A 249 5.20 26.02 0.12
C ALA A 249 6.30 25.47 -0.81
N GLU A 250 7.15 26.36 -1.37
CA GLU A 250 8.31 25.88 -2.14
C GLU A 250 9.14 24.87 -1.34
N ASP A 251 9.46 25.21 -0.12
CA ASP A 251 10.06 24.32 0.90
C ASP A 251 9.78 24.85 2.30
N ILE A 252 9.84 23.96 3.29
CA ILE A 252 9.81 24.34 4.70
C ILE A 252 10.97 23.64 5.39
N GLU A 253 11.86 24.41 6.00
CA GLU A 253 13.08 23.87 6.59
C GLU A 253 13.49 24.60 7.87
N GLY A 254 14.59 24.13 8.48
CA GLY A 254 15.23 24.78 9.62
C GLY A 254 14.32 24.89 10.84
N GLU A 255 14.28 26.08 11.43
CA GLU A 255 13.52 26.39 12.65
C GLU A 255 12.01 26.25 12.42
N ALA A 256 11.52 26.71 11.27
CA ALA A 256 10.09 26.63 10.94
C ALA A 256 9.58 25.19 10.95
N LEU A 257 10.28 24.28 10.26
CA LEU A 257 9.90 22.85 10.21
C LEU A 257 9.95 22.20 11.60
N THR A 258 11.01 22.46 12.36
CA THR A 258 11.17 21.89 13.71
C THR A 258 10.05 22.36 14.64
N THR A 259 9.70 23.63 14.59
CA THR A 259 8.64 24.23 15.42
C THR A 259 7.27 23.61 15.07
N LEU A 260 6.94 23.45 13.78
CA LEU A 260 5.70 22.83 13.35
C LEU A 260 5.60 21.37 13.83
N ILE A 261 6.68 20.58 13.67
CA ILE A 261 6.72 19.17 14.11
C ILE A 261 6.54 19.07 15.63
N VAL A 262 7.27 19.87 16.41
CA VAL A 262 7.19 19.82 17.88
C VAL A 262 5.78 20.16 18.38
N ASN A 263 5.14 21.19 17.81
CA ASN A 263 3.77 21.56 18.21
C ASN A 263 2.75 20.49 17.80
N LYS A 264 2.91 19.86 16.63
CA LYS A 264 2.07 18.74 16.23
C LYS A 264 2.22 17.55 17.18
N LEU A 265 3.45 17.14 17.50
CA LEU A 265 3.72 16.02 18.42
C LEU A 265 3.18 16.27 19.83
N ARG A 266 3.14 17.52 20.27
CA ARG A 266 2.51 17.93 21.53
C ARG A 266 0.99 17.97 21.49
N GLY A 267 0.39 17.75 20.32
CA GLY A 267 -1.07 17.84 20.13
C GLY A 267 -1.63 19.27 20.20
N THR A 268 -0.78 20.29 20.22
CA THR A 268 -1.19 21.69 20.31
C THR A 268 -1.77 22.19 18.99
N PHE A 269 -1.30 21.66 17.88
CA PHE A 269 -1.62 22.15 16.55
C PHE A 269 -1.60 21.03 15.51
N ASN A 270 -2.69 20.87 14.77
CA ASN A 270 -2.76 19.87 13.70
C ASN A 270 -2.37 20.49 12.34
N VAL A 271 -1.13 20.28 11.95
CA VAL A 271 -0.54 20.83 10.73
C VAL A 271 0.13 19.75 9.91
N VAL A 272 0.02 19.88 8.59
CA VAL A 272 0.78 19.10 7.60
C VAL A 272 1.42 20.08 6.62
N ALA A 273 2.66 19.83 6.28
CA ALA A 273 3.42 20.65 5.35
C ALA A 273 3.85 19.78 4.15
N VAL A 274 3.64 20.29 2.96
CA VAL A 274 4.00 19.66 1.69
C VAL A 274 4.76 20.64 0.79
N LYS A 275 5.63 20.11 -0.07
CA LYS A 275 6.29 20.94 -1.08
C LYS A 275 5.35 21.27 -2.21
N ALA A 276 5.43 22.47 -2.74
CA ALA A 276 4.68 22.90 -3.91
C ALA A 276 5.03 22.03 -5.13
N PRO A 277 4.03 21.61 -5.93
CA PRO A 277 4.27 20.82 -7.12
C PRO A 277 4.93 21.64 -8.23
N GLY A 278 5.73 20.97 -9.08
CA GLY A 278 6.42 21.59 -10.20
C GLY A 278 7.64 22.43 -9.82
N TYR A 279 8.19 23.10 -10.83
CA TYR A 279 9.36 23.99 -10.70
C TYR A 279 9.17 25.24 -11.57
N GLY A 280 9.78 26.39 -11.15
CA GLY A 280 9.72 27.63 -11.91
C GLY A 280 8.30 28.09 -12.21
N ASP A 281 8.05 28.52 -13.43
CA ASP A 281 6.73 29.05 -13.84
C ASP A 281 5.63 27.99 -13.77
N ARG A 282 5.95 26.72 -13.99
CA ARG A 282 4.98 25.63 -13.81
C ARG A 282 4.49 25.52 -12.37
N ARG A 283 5.38 25.69 -11.38
CA ARG A 283 4.99 25.71 -9.97
C ARG A 283 3.97 26.80 -9.70
N LYS A 284 4.22 28.02 -10.22
CA LYS A 284 3.31 29.16 -10.06
C LYS A 284 1.93 28.87 -10.63
N GLU A 285 1.88 28.28 -11.82
CA GLU A 285 0.63 27.92 -12.46
C GLU A 285 -0.13 26.82 -11.73
N MET A 286 0.57 25.79 -11.21
CA MET A 286 -0.05 24.74 -10.40
C MET A 286 -0.54 25.28 -9.05
N LEU A 287 0.18 26.21 -8.41
CA LEU A 287 -0.28 26.86 -7.19
C LEU A 287 -1.54 27.70 -7.44
N LYS A 288 -1.64 28.39 -8.59
CA LYS A 288 -2.86 29.08 -9.00
C LYS A 288 -4.03 28.13 -9.22
N ASP A 289 -3.79 26.99 -9.85
CA ASP A 289 -4.82 25.95 -10.05
C ASP A 289 -5.35 25.44 -8.70
N ILE A 290 -4.45 25.20 -7.72
CA ILE A 290 -4.81 24.78 -6.36
C ILE A 290 -5.59 25.90 -5.64
N ALA A 291 -5.15 27.14 -5.77
CA ALA A 291 -5.82 28.29 -5.15
C ALA A 291 -7.26 28.46 -5.67
N ILE A 292 -7.46 28.38 -6.98
CA ILE A 292 -8.79 28.45 -7.60
C ILE A 292 -9.67 27.29 -7.14
N LEU A 293 -9.13 26.06 -7.11
CA LEU A 293 -9.83 24.87 -6.66
C LEU A 293 -10.31 24.99 -5.20
N THR A 294 -9.52 25.61 -4.35
CA THR A 294 -9.77 25.69 -2.90
C THR A 294 -10.38 27.03 -2.44
N GLY A 295 -10.58 27.97 -3.37
CA GLY A 295 -11.08 29.31 -3.07
C GLY A 295 -10.10 30.19 -2.29
N GLY A 296 -8.80 29.83 -2.30
CA GLY A 296 -7.74 30.59 -1.64
C GLY A 296 -6.98 31.52 -2.59
N GLN A 297 -5.91 32.12 -2.07
CA GLN A 297 -5.00 32.96 -2.84
C GLN A 297 -3.56 32.45 -2.68
N VAL A 298 -2.77 32.57 -3.76
CA VAL A 298 -1.33 32.31 -3.67
C VAL A 298 -0.65 33.50 -3.00
N ILE A 299 -0.01 33.27 -1.86
CA ILE A 299 0.79 34.29 -1.17
C ILE A 299 2.15 34.37 -1.83
N SER A 300 2.37 35.40 -2.64
CA SER A 300 3.57 35.61 -3.45
C SER A 300 3.92 37.08 -3.54
N GLU A 301 5.22 37.40 -3.63
CA GLU A 301 5.69 38.77 -3.86
C GLU A 301 5.23 39.34 -5.20
N GLU A 302 5.06 38.50 -6.21
CA GLU A 302 4.61 38.92 -7.54
C GLU A 302 3.20 39.54 -7.51
N VAL A 303 2.36 39.07 -6.57
CA VAL A 303 1.01 39.63 -6.37
C VAL A 303 0.96 40.65 -5.22
N GLY A 304 2.13 40.99 -4.66
CA GLY A 304 2.25 41.99 -3.57
C GLY A 304 1.80 41.47 -2.21
N LEU A 305 1.76 40.14 -2.00
CA LEU A 305 1.38 39.55 -0.74
C LEU A 305 2.62 39.01 0.01
N GLU A 306 2.73 39.32 1.28
CA GLU A 306 3.77 38.80 2.16
C GLU A 306 3.20 37.79 3.18
N LEU A 307 3.97 36.75 3.52
CA LEU A 307 3.53 35.71 4.47
C LEU A 307 3.17 36.27 5.85
N LYS A 308 3.91 37.32 6.29
CA LYS A 308 3.66 37.95 7.59
C LYS A 308 2.31 38.68 7.69
N ASP A 309 1.76 39.09 6.53
CA ASP A 309 0.50 39.83 6.44
C ASP A 309 -0.66 38.89 5.99
N ALA A 310 -0.38 37.60 5.88
CA ALA A 310 -1.39 36.61 5.47
C ALA A 310 -2.50 36.49 6.53
N THR A 311 -3.73 36.41 6.05
CA THR A 311 -4.93 36.30 6.88
C THR A 311 -5.71 35.01 6.55
N MET A 312 -6.57 34.57 7.47
CA MET A 312 -7.41 33.40 7.24
C MET A 312 -8.32 33.53 6.01
N ALA A 313 -8.72 34.75 5.63
CA ALA A 313 -9.56 35.00 4.46
C ALA A 313 -8.87 34.71 3.12
N GLN A 314 -7.53 34.63 3.11
CA GLN A 314 -6.74 34.31 1.91
C GLN A 314 -6.42 32.82 1.79
N LEU A 315 -6.73 32.03 2.82
CA LEU A 315 -6.47 30.61 2.83
C LEU A 315 -7.52 29.86 2.03
N GLY A 316 -7.09 28.84 1.29
CA GLY A 316 -7.99 27.90 0.66
C GLY A 316 -8.68 26.98 1.68
N ARG A 317 -9.75 26.31 1.23
CA ARG A 317 -10.54 25.37 2.00
C ARG A 317 -10.81 24.13 1.17
N ALA A 318 -10.94 22.99 1.83
CA ALA A 318 -11.43 21.76 1.23
C ALA A 318 -12.15 20.94 2.30
N LYS A 319 -12.98 20.00 1.89
CA LYS A 319 -13.67 19.09 2.80
C LYS A 319 -12.69 18.11 3.46
N SER A 320 -11.77 17.55 2.69
CA SER A 320 -10.67 16.76 3.23
C SER A 320 -9.40 16.89 2.39
N VAL A 321 -8.25 16.65 3.04
CA VAL A 321 -6.96 16.52 2.36
C VAL A 321 -6.25 15.27 2.88
N LYS A 322 -5.83 14.43 1.95
CA LYS A 322 -5.04 13.22 2.24
C LYS A 322 -3.63 13.38 1.71
N VAL A 323 -2.63 13.27 2.59
CA VAL A 323 -1.22 13.41 2.25
C VAL A 323 -0.49 12.11 2.54
N LYS A 324 0.13 11.55 1.52
CA LYS A 324 1.03 10.39 1.61
C LYS A 324 2.48 10.84 1.44
N LYS A 325 3.40 9.89 1.40
CA LYS A 325 4.83 10.16 1.23
C LYS A 325 5.16 10.88 -0.08
N GLU A 326 4.45 10.56 -1.17
CA GLU A 326 4.77 11.00 -2.52
C GLU A 326 3.69 11.85 -3.18
N ASN A 327 2.49 11.89 -2.61
CA ASN A 327 1.37 12.61 -3.20
C ASN A 327 0.47 13.26 -2.15
N THR A 328 -0.26 14.27 -2.60
CA THR A 328 -1.31 14.97 -1.86
C THR A 328 -2.57 15.00 -2.70
N VAL A 329 -3.70 14.60 -2.11
CA VAL A 329 -5.04 14.64 -2.70
C VAL A 329 -5.89 15.67 -1.95
N ILE A 330 -6.38 16.65 -2.66
CA ILE A 330 -7.38 17.62 -2.17
C ILE A 330 -8.75 17.14 -2.65
N VAL A 331 -9.67 16.93 -1.74
CA VAL A 331 -11.00 16.40 -2.00
C VAL A 331 -12.04 17.47 -1.68
N ASP A 332 -12.93 17.72 -2.61
CA ASP A 332 -14.05 18.66 -2.47
C ASP A 332 -13.56 20.05 -2.03
N GLY A 333 -12.76 20.68 -2.92
CA GLY A 333 -12.28 22.05 -2.72
C GLY A 333 -13.44 23.05 -2.74
N GLU A 334 -13.40 24.05 -1.85
CA GLU A 334 -14.46 25.06 -1.69
C GLU A 334 -14.32 26.25 -2.66
N GLY A 335 -13.64 26.05 -3.81
CA GLY A 335 -13.49 27.07 -4.84
C GLY A 335 -14.78 27.34 -5.61
N ASN A 336 -14.83 28.49 -6.28
CA ASN A 336 -15.98 28.84 -7.12
C ASN A 336 -15.98 28.00 -8.42
N LYS A 337 -17.06 27.28 -8.67
CA LYS A 337 -17.21 26.42 -9.86
C LYS A 337 -17.03 27.15 -11.18
N GLU A 338 -17.52 28.40 -11.28
CA GLU A 338 -17.39 29.22 -12.46
C GLU A 338 -15.93 29.59 -12.73
N GLU A 339 -15.15 29.89 -11.67
CA GLU A 339 -13.72 30.19 -11.79
C GLU A 339 -12.92 28.95 -12.16
N ILE A 340 -13.26 27.78 -11.62
CA ILE A 340 -12.65 26.49 -11.97
C ILE A 340 -12.90 26.19 -13.46
N GLN A 341 -14.13 26.35 -13.95
CA GLN A 341 -14.46 26.12 -15.34
C GLN A 341 -13.78 27.13 -16.28
N ALA A 342 -13.70 28.41 -15.88
CA ALA A 342 -12.96 29.42 -16.61
C ALA A 342 -11.47 29.08 -16.71
N ARG A 343 -10.87 28.55 -15.61
CA ARG A 343 -9.48 28.11 -15.58
C ARG A 343 -9.25 26.90 -16.51
N ILE A 344 -10.13 25.93 -16.49
CA ILE A 344 -10.11 24.78 -17.41
C ILE A 344 -10.15 25.27 -18.86
N GLY A 345 -11.02 26.25 -19.18
CA GLY A 345 -11.10 26.88 -20.49
C GLY A 345 -9.79 27.56 -20.91
N GLN A 346 -9.15 28.28 -20.01
CA GLN A 346 -7.82 28.91 -20.24
C GLN A 346 -6.74 27.85 -20.57
N ILE A 347 -6.66 26.78 -19.81
CA ILE A 347 -5.67 25.70 -20.04
C ILE A 347 -5.93 25.04 -21.40
N ARG A 348 -7.19 24.81 -21.80
CA ARG A 348 -7.55 24.27 -23.13
C ARG A 348 -7.10 25.18 -24.25
N ALA A 349 -7.35 26.50 -24.14
CA ALA A 349 -6.89 27.45 -25.13
C ALA A 349 -5.35 27.46 -25.24
N GLN A 350 -4.64 27.46 -24.11
CA GLN A 350 -3.17 27.37 -24.12
C GLN A 350 -2.67 26.09 -24.80
N LEU A 351 -3.36 24.95 -24.60
CA LEU A 351 -3.01 23.67 -25.21
C LEU A 351 -3.11 23.74 -26.76
N GLU A 352 -4.11 24.41 -27.29
CA GLU A 352 -4.29 24.57 -28.73
C GLU A 352 -3.22 25.50 -29.37
N GLU A 353 -2.80 26.54 -28.64
CA GLU A 353 -1.83 27.52 -29.11
C GLU A 353 -0.36 27.10 -28.95
N THR A 354 -0.08 26.12 -28.07
CA THR A 354 1.29 25.71 -27.72
C THR A 354 1.91 24.85 -28.82
N PRO A 355 3.06 25.25 -29.43
CA PRO A 355 3.70 24.47 -30.48
C PRO A 355 4.56 23.32 -29.99
N SER A 356 5.01 23.36 -28.73
CA SER A 356 5.90 22.37 -28.11
C SER A 356 5.14 21.14 -27.65
N GLU A 357 5.44 19.97 -28.17
CA GLU A 357 4.82 18.70 -27.75
C GLU A 357 5.05 18.41 -26.26
N PHE A 358 6.23 18.73 -25.72
CA PHE A 358 6.52 18.57 -24.30
C PHE A 358 5.66 19.50 -23.41
N ASP A 359 5.45 20.75 -23.84
CA ASP A 359 4.60 21.68 -23.09
C ASP A 359 3.13 21.33 -23.24
N LYS A 360 2.70 20.81 -24.39
CA LYS A 360 1.35 20.24 -24.57
C LYS A 360 1.10 19.09 -23.61
N GLU A 361 2.04 18.15 -23.50
CA GLU A 361 1.91 17.03 -22.55
C GLU A 361 1.71 17.54 -21.11
N LYS A 362 2.46 18.56 -20.71
CA LYS A 362 2.34 19.14 -19.36
C LYS A 362 1.06 19.95 -19.14
N LEU A 363 0.53 20.60 -20.18
CA LEU A 363 -0.77 21.24 -20.14
C LEU A 363 -1.91 20.21 -20.08
N GLN A 364 -1.79 19.11 -20.82
CA GLN A 364 -2.73 17.99 -20.75
C GLN A 364 -2.77 17.37 -19.34
N GLU A 365 -1.60 17.14 -18.72
CA GLU A 365 -1.51 16.66 -17.35
C GLU A 365 -2.20 17.61 -16.35
N ARG A 366 -1.97 18.94 -16.45
CA ARG A 366 -2.66 19.92 -15.62
C ARG A 366 -4.18 19.93 -15.85
N LEU A 367 -4.59 19.88 -17.11
CA LEU A 367 -5.98 19.83 -17.48
C LEU A 367 -6.67 18.59 -16.90
N ALA A 368 -6.06 17.42 -17.02
CA ALA A 368 -6.58 16.18 -16.47
C ALA A 368 -6.71 16.24 -14.93
N LYS A 369 -5.72 16.81 -14.24
CA LYS A 369 -5.75 16.97 -12.78
C LYS A 369 -6.85 17.92 -12.29
N LEU A 370 -7.10 19.01 -13.01
CA LEU A 370 -8.11 20.00 -12.61
C LEU A 370 -9.53 19.65 -13.09
N ALA A 371 -9.66 19.07 -14.29
CA ALA A 371 -10.97 18.76 -14.90
C ALA A 371 -11.50 17.38 -14.51
N GLY A 372 -10.62 16.45 -14.11
CA GLY A 372 -10.98 15.05 -13.82
C GLY A 372 -11.76 14.86 -12.51
N GLY A 373 -11.64 15.79 -11.58
CA GLY A 373 -12.24 15.66 -10.25
C GLY A 373 -11.66 14.50 -9.44
N VAL A 374 -12.33 14.15 -8.34
CA VAL A 374 -12.00 13.02 -7.47
C VAL A 374 -13.26 12.18 -7.27
N ALA A 375 -13.18 10.89 -7.57
CA ALA A 375 -14.24 9.96 -7.17
C ALA A 375 -14.02 9.59 -5.69
N VAL A 376 -15.04 9.79 -4.87
CA VAL A 376 -15.02 9.47 -3.44
C VAL A 376 -15.96 8.30 -3.20
N ILE A 377 -15.41 7.16 -2.80
CA ILE A 377 -16.20 6.04 -2.33
C ILE A 377 -16.33 6.17 -0.81
N ARG A 378 -17.54 6.49 -0.34
CA ARG A 378 -17.84 6.58 1.09
C ARG A 378 -18.38 5.25 1.56
N VAL A 379 -17.58 4.54 2.35
CA VAL A 379 -17.91 3.21 2.86
C VAL A 379 -18.80 3.35 4.09
N GLY A 380 -20.03 2.83 4.00
CA GLY A 380 -20.99 2.77 5.10
C GLY A 380 -21.16 1.36 5.64
N ALA A 381 -21.39 1.24 6.95
CA ALA A 381 -21.73 -0.02 7.59
C ALA A 381 -22.48 0.21 8.91
N ALA A 382 -23.05 -0.85 9.46
CA ALA A 382 -23.82 -0.76 10.71
C ALA A 382 -22.92 -0.58 11.95
N THR A 383 -21.68 -1.07 11.89
CA THR A 383 -20.70 -1.02 12.98
C THR A 383 -19.36 -0.49 12.51
N GLU A 384 -18.58 0.08 13.41
CA GLU A 384 -17.23 0.56 13.12
C GLU A 384 -16.29 -0.57 12.66
N THR A 385 -16.42 -1.75 13.24
CA THR A 385 -15.62 -2.93 12.87
C THR A 385 -15.91 -3.36 11.44
N GLU A 386 -17.18 -3.45 11.05
CA GLU A 386 -17.60 -3.78 9.68
C GLU A 386 -17.14 -2.71 8.68
N MET A 387 -17.26 -1.43 9.05
CA MET A 387 -16.85 -0.31 8.20
C MET A 387 -15.34 -0.33 7.93
N LYS A 388 -14.52 -0.58 8.95
CA LYS A 388 -13.06 -0.69 8.79
C LYS A 388 -12.66 -1.86 7.89
N GLU A 389 -13.30 -3.02 8.08
CA GLU A 389 -13.06 -4.19 7.23
C GLU A 389 -13.46 -3.93 5.77
N ALA A 390 -14.65 -3.38 5.54
CA ALA A 390 -15.14 -3.06 4.21
C ALA A 390 -14.25 -2.00 3.51
N LYS A 391 -13.73 -1.02 4.26
CA LYS A 391 -12.79 -0.02 3.76
C LYS A 391 -11.47 -0.63 3.30
N LEU A 392 -10.86 -1.51 4.11
CA LEU A 392 -9.62 -2.20 3.74
C LEU A 392 -9.81 -3.04 2.47
N ARG A 393 -10.89 -3.81 2.42
CA ARG A 393 -11.25 -4.64 1.25
C ARG A 393 -11.43 -3.81 -0.02
N MET A 394 -12.02 -2.63 0.09
CA MET A 394 -12.20 -1.72 -1.03
C MET A 394 -10.89 -1.05 -1.47
N GLU A 395 -9.99 -0.74 -0.52
CA GLU A 395 -8.63 -0.25 -0.79
C GLU A 395 -7.82 -1.30 -1.59
N ASP A 396 -7.90 -2.58 -1.21
CA ASP A 396 -7.25 -3.68 -1.92
C ASP A 396 -7.80 -3.83 -3.34
N ALA A 397 -9.14 -3.82 -3.49
CA ALA A 397 -9.80 -3.90 -4.79
C ALA A 397 -9.39 -2.76 -5.74
N LEU A 398 -9.32 -1.53 -5.24
CA LEU A 398 -8.86 -0.37 -6.01
C LEU A 398 -7.39 -0.51 -6.44
N ASN A 399 -6.53 -0.96 -5.54
CA ASN A 399 -5.11 -1.15 -5.81
C ASN A 399 -4.86 -2.29 -6.81
N ALA A 400 -5.55 -3.42 -6.63
CA ALA A 400 -5.51 -4.54 -7.58
C ALA A 400 -5.95 -4.11 -8.99
N THR A 401 -7.00 -3.29 -9.07
CA THR A 401 -7.50 -2.78 -10.34
C THR A 401 -6.50 -1.85 -11.02
N ARG A 402 -5.87 -0.94 -10.28
CA ARG A 402 -4.79 -0.09 -10.80
C ARG A 402 -3.61 -0.93 -11.31
N ALA A 403 -3.20 -1.92 -10.53
CA ALA A 403 -2.13 -2.85 -10.94
C ALA A 403 -2.49 -3.63 -12.22
N ALA A 404 -3.75 -4.01 -12.39
CA ALA A 404 -4.24 -4.69 -13.58
C ALA A 404 -4.25 -3.78 -14.81
N VAL A 405 -4.65 -2.53 -14.67
CA VAL A 405 -4.61 -1.54 -15.76
C VAL A 405 -3.17 -1.25 -16.19
N GLU A 406 -2.23 -1.22 -15.23
CA GLU A 406 -0.82 -0.90 -15.48
C GLU A 406 -0.08 -2.03 -16.22
N GLU A 407 -0.18 -3.29 -15.78
CA GLU A 407 0.61 -4.40 -16.32
C GLU A 407 -0.23 -5.53 -16.95
N GLY A 408 -1.56 -5.42 -16.93
CA GLY A 408 -2.44 -6.45 -17.45
C GLY A 408 -2.85 -7.49 -16.42
N ILE A 409 -3.57 -8.49 -16.91
CA ILE A 409 -4.21 -9.56 -16.13
C ILE A 409 -3.80 -10.94 -16.61
N ILE A 410 -3.88 -11.92 -15.71
CA ILE A 410 -3.62 -13.33 -15.93
C ILE A 410 -4.69 -14.20 -15.27
N ALA A 411 -4.66 -15.50 -15.55
CA ALA A 411 -5.48 -16.49 -14.84
C ALA A 411 -5.16 -16.45 -13.33
N GLY A 412 -6.18 -16.18 -12.51
CA GLY A 412 -6.04 -16.00 -11.07
C GLY A 412 -6.06 -17.30 -10.26
N GLY A 413 -6.29 -17.15 -8.96
CA GLY A 413 -6.42 -18.28 -8.03
C GLY A 413 -5.16 -19.14 -7.89
N GLY A 414 -3.98 -18.59 -8.14
CA GLY A 414 -2.71 -19.30 -8.12
C GLY A 414 -2.42 -20.14 -9.38
N SER A 415 -3.35 -20.19 -10.35
CA SER A 415 -3.23 -21.01 -11.56
C SER A 415 -2.06 -20.57 -12.44
N ALA A 416 -1.80 -19.26 -12.54
CA ALA A 416 -0.67 -18.72 -13.30
C ALA A 416 0.68 -19.25 -12.80
N TYR A 417 0.88 -19.39 -11.48
CA TYR A 417 2.10 -19.96 -10.92
C TYR A 417 2.27 -21.45 -11.33
N ILE A 418 1.17 -22.21 -11.33
CA ILE A 418 1.20 -23.63 -11.74
C ILE A 418 1.55 -23.75 -13.23
N HIS A 419 0.99 -22.89 -14.09
CA HIS A 419 1.34 -22.90 -15.51
C HIS A 419 2.78 -22.43 -15.76
N ALA A 420 3.25 -21.40 -15.03
CA ALA A 420 4.64 -20.93 -15.12
C ALA A 420 5.64 -21.98 -14.65
N SER A 421 5.26 -22.86 -13.71
CA SER A 421 6.14 -23.92 -13.20
C SER A 421 6.65 -24.87 -14.28
N LYS A 422 5.92 -25.04 -15.39
CA LYS A 422 6.34 -25.88 -16.54
C LYS A 422 7.63 -25.35 -17.19
N GLU A 423 7.73 -24.04 -17.37
CA GLU A 423 8.93 -23.42 -17.97
C GLU A 423 10.10 -23.36 -16.97
N VAL A 424 9.78 -23.15 -15.68
CA VAL A 424 10.78 -23.23 -14.61
C VAL A 424 11.34 -24.65 -14.46
N ALA A 425 10.50 -25.69 -14.63
CA ALA A 425 10.96 -27.09 -14.64
C ALA A 425 11.94 -27.36 -15.79
N LYS A 426 11.65 -26.87 -17.00
CA LYS A 426 12.59 -26.97 -18.15
C LYS A 426 13.92 -26.28 -17.84
N LEU A 427 13.88 -25.08 -17.24
CA LEU A 427 15.11 -24.40 -16.81
C LEU A 427 15.87 -25.24 -15.77
N ALA A 428 15.18 -25.81 -14.77
CA ALA A 428 15.81 -26.62 -13.74
C ALA A 428 16.56 -27.83 -14.30
N GLU A 429 16.09 -28.43 -15.39
CA GLU A 429 16.81 -29.53 -16.06
C GLU A 429 18.11 -29.09 -16.73
N THR A 430 18.30 -27.82 -17.04
CA THR A 430 19.55 -27.27 -17.59
C THR A 430 20.56 -26.88 -16.51
N LEU A 431 20.17 -26.90 -15.24
CA LEU A 431 21.01 -26.55 -14.10
C LEU A 431 21.58 -27.82 -13.44
N GLU A 432 22.72 -27.66 -12.75
CA GLU A 432 23.39 -28.76 -12.07
C GLU A 432 23.59 -28.46 -10.58
N GLY A 433 23.78 -29.51 -9.77
CA GLY A 433 24.10 -29.41 -8.35
C GLY A 433 23.10 -28.56 -7.56
N ASP A 434 23.62 -27.72 -6.68
CA ASP A 434 22.79 -26.89 -5.79
C ASP A 434 22.07 -25.74 -6.51
N GLU A 435 22.49 -25.34 -7.72
CA GLU A 435 21.67 -24.43 -8.54
C GLU A 435 20.37 -25.10 -8.99
N LYS A 436 20.43 -26.38 -9.40
CA LYS A 436 19.24 -27.16 -9.72
C LYS A 436 18.33 -27.32 -8.49
N THR A 437 18.94 -27.56 -7.33
CA THR A 437 18.21 -27.64 -6.05
C THR A 437 17.50 -26.33 -5.73
N GLY A 438 18.18 -25.19 -5.91
CA GLY A 438 17.55 -23.87 -5.73
C GLY A 438 16.37 -23.61 -6.68
N ALA A 439 16.46 -24.05 -7.93
CA ALA A 439 15.33 -23.96 -8.86
C ALA A 439 14.16 -24.87 -8.45
N LYS A 440 14.45 -26.05 -7.87
CA LYS A 440 13.41 -26.95 -7.33
C LYS A 440 12.69 -26.36 -6.11
N VAL A 441 13.39 -25.58 -5.26
CA VAL A 441 12.77 -24.84 -4.14
C VAL A 441 11.70 -23.90 -4.69
N ILE A 442 12.00 -23.13 -5.73
CA ILE A 442 11.01 -22.25 -6.37
C ILE A 442 9.87 -23.05 -6.98
N LEU A 443 10.15 -24.14 -7.72
CA LEU A 443 9.13 -25.01 -8.29
C LEU A 443 8.12 -25.49 -7.25
N LYS A 444 8.61 -25.87 -6.06
CA LYS A 444 7.75 -26.30 -4.97
C LYS A 444 6.95 -25.15 -4.39
N ALA A 445 7.57 -24.00 -4.23
CA ALA A 445 6.92 -22.81 -3.68
C ALA A 445 5.79 -22.28 -4.59
N LEU A 446 5.93 -22.39 -5.92
CA LEU A 446 4.88 -21.98 -6.88
C LEU A 446 3.56 -22.75 -6.71
N GLU A 447 3.58 -23.91 -6.06
CA GLU A 447 2.38 -24.69 -5.76
C GLU A 447 1.60 -24.13 -4.55
N ALA A 448 2.28 -23.42 -3.64
CA ALA A 448 1.74 -23.06 -2.33
C ALA A 448 0.46 -22.20 -2.39
N PRO A 449 0.33 -21.18 -3.25
CA PRO A 449 -0.89 -20.38 -3.28
C PRO A 449 -2.14 -21.23 -3.61
N LEU A 450 -2.11 -22.01 -4.68
CA LEU A 450 -3.24 -22.88 -5.05
C LEU A 450 -3.48 -23.97 -4.00
N TYR A 451 -2.41 -24.49 -3.39
CA TYR A 451 -2.53 -25.47 -2.31
C TYR A 451 -3.35 -24.92 -1.14
N TYR A 452 -3.02 -23.73 -0.64
CA TYR A 452 -3.72 -23.16 0.52
C TYR A 452 -5.11 -22.62 0.17
N ILE A 453 -5.34 -22.11 -1.04
CA ILE A 453 -6.68 -21.79 -1.53
C ILE A 453 -7.58 -23.04 -1.46
N SER A 454 -7.07 -24.15 -1.93
CA SER A 454 -7.79 -25.45 -1.91
C SER A 454 -7.98 -25.99 -0.49
N ALA A 455 -6.94 -25.92 0.35
CA ALA A 455 -6.98 -26.38 1.74
C ALA A 455 -7.97 -25.56 2.58
N ASN A 456 -8.03 -24.24 2.39
CA ASN A 456 -9.03 -23.39 3.05
C ASN A 456 -10.46 -23.68 2.59
N ALA A 457 -10.62 -24.24 1.39
CA ALA A 457 -11.90 -24.75 0.90
C ALA A 457 -12.25 -26.15 1.44
N GLY A 458 -11.37 -26.76 2.24
CA GLY A 458 -11.56 -28.11 2.79
C GLY A 458 -11.23 -29.24 1.81
N LEU A 459 -10.42 -28.93 0.78
CA LEU A 459 -10.08 -29.86 -0.30
C LEU A 459 -8.59 -30.26 -0.26
N GLU A 460 -8.28 -31.39 -0.90
CA GLU A 460 -6.90 -31.88 -1.00
C GLU A 460 -6.12 -31.13 -2.10
N GLY A 461 -5.32 -30.14 -1.70
CA GLY A 461 -4.62 -29.24 -2.61
C GLY A 461 -3.65 -29.94 -3.57
N ALA A 462 -3.00 -31.04 -3.15
CA ALA A 462 -2.07 -31.77 -4.00
C ALA A 462 -2.77 -32.41 -5.22
N VAL A 463 -3.98 -32.91 -5.04
CA VAL A 463 -4.79 -33.48 -6.13
C VAL A 463 -5.18 -32.39 -7.13
N ILE A 464 -5.61 -31.24 -6.63
CA ILE A 464 -6.02 -30.11 -7.45
C ILE A 464 -4.83 -29.56 -8.26
N ILE A 465 -3.68 -29.37 -7.63
CA ILE A 465 -2.45 -28.92 -8.31
C ILE A 465 -2.07 -29.85 -9.45
N ASN A 466 -2.06 -31.16 -9.23
CA ASN A 466 -1.71 -32.13 -10.27
C ASN A 466 -2.67 -32.03 -11.47
N LYS A 467 -3.96 -31.88 -11.22
CA LYS A 467 -4.95 -31.75 -12.29
C LYS A 467 -4.81 -30.43 -13.07
N VAL A 468 -4.49 -29.33 -12.39
CA VAL A 468 -4.21 -28.04 -13.06
C VAL A 468 -2.90 -28.10 -13.86
N LYS A 469 -1.87 -28.82 -13.39
CA LYS A 469 -0.62 -29.06 -14.15
C LYS A 469 -0.87 -29.79 -15.47
N GLU A 470 -1.81 -30.73 -15.50
CA GLU A 470 -2.15 -31.49 -16.69
C GLU A 470 -3.10 -30.73 -17.64
N SER A 471 -3.74 -29.68 -17.16
CA SER A 471 -4.71 -28.89 -17.92
C SER A 471 -4.04 -27.96 -18.94
N ALA A 472 -4.85 -27.48 -19.90
CA ALA A 472 -4.43 -26.47 -20.86
C ALA A 472 -4.10 -25.13 -20.15
N PRO A 473 -3.24 -24.29 -20.75
CA PRO A 473 -2.99 -22.93 -20.23
C PRO A 473 -4.30 -22.15 -20.07
N GLY A 474 -4.44 -21.42 -18.95
CA GLY A 474 -5.66 -20.67 -18.61
C GLY A 474 -6.68 -21.44 -17.80
N ILE A 475 -6.67 -22.78 -17.84
CA ILE A 475 -7.55 -23.60 -17.00
C ILE A 475 -6.99 -23.63 -15.56
N GLY A 476 -7.85 -23.34 -14.61
CA GLY A 476 -7.55 -23.37 -13.18
C GLY A 476 -8.68 -23.99 -12.37
N PHE A 477 -8.58 -23.88 -11.06
CA PHE A 477 -9.57 -24.39 -10.12
C PHE A 477 -10.32 -23.25 -9.43
N ASN A 478 -11.63 -23.17 -9.65
CA ASN A 478 -12.51 -22.27 -8.93
C ASN A 478 -12.88 -22.88 -7.57
N ALA A 479 -12.23 -22.44 -6.52
CA ALA A 479 -12.45 -22.95 -5.16
C ALA A 479 -13.82 -22.56 -4.56
N ALA A 480 -14.53 -21.59 -5.14
CA ALA A 480 -15.88 -21.24 -4.72
C ALA A 480 -16.92 -22.27 -5.19
N THR A 481 -16.84 -22.69 -6.47
CA THR A 481 -17.76 -23.65 -7.09
C THR A 481 -17.22 -25.08 -7.13
N GLU A 482 -15.93 -25.28 -6.82
CA GLU A 482 -15.21 -26.57 -6.83
C GLU A 482 -15.09 -27.18 -8.25
N GLU A 483 -15.02 -26.32 -9.26
CA GLU A 483 -14.96 -26.71 -10.67
C GLU A 483 -13.64 -26.29 -11.33
N TYR A 484 -13.24 -27.03 -12.38
CA TYR A 484 -12.12 -26.66 -13.25
C TYR A 484 -12.67 -25.85 -14.42
N VAL A 485 -12.25 -24.61 -14.56
CA VAL A 485 -12.78 -23.65 -15.52
C VAL A 485 -11.67 -22.89 -16.22
N ASP A 486 -11.99 -22.27 -17.36
CA ASP A 486 -11.16 -21.19 -17.88
C ASP A 486 -11.27 -20.01 -16.93
N MET A 487 -10.15 -19.65 -16.28
CA MET A 487 -10.13 -18.64 -15.22
C MET A 487 -10.45 -17.25 -15.74
N VAL A 488 -10.02 -16.96 -16.99
CA VAL A 488 -10.28 -15.65 -17.62
C VAL A 488 -11.76 -15.51 -17.99
N GLU A 489 -12.35 -16.53 -18.59
CA GLU A 489 -13.78 -16.54 -18.92
C GLU A 489 -14.65 -16.51 -17.66
N ALA A 490 -14.27 -17.26 -16.63
CA ALA A 490 -14.94 -17.26 -15.33
C ALA A 490 -14.76 -15.95 -14.54
N GLY A 491 -13.92 -15.05 -15.03
CA GLY A 491 -13.66 -13.76 -14.37
C GLY A 491 -12.73 -13.84 -13.15
N ILE A 492 -12.05 -14.97 -12.94
CA ILE A 492 -11.08 -15.14 -11.84
C ILE A 492 -9.71 -14.69 -12.34
N LEU A 493 -9.44 -13.41 -12.11
CA LEU A 493 -8.31 -12.67 -12.69
C LEU A 493 -7.39 -12.13 -11.61
N ASP A 494 -6.08 -12.33 -11.78
CA ASP A 494 -5.07 -11.70 -10.95
C ASP A 494 -4.28 -10.66 -11.77
N PRO A 495 -3.93 -9.49 -11.18
CA PRO A 495 -3.03 -8.54 -11.83
C PRO A 495 -1.62 -9.12 -11.94
N VAL A 496 -1.00 -8.95 -13.11
CA VAL A 496 0.40 -9.39 -13.34
C VAL A 496 1.35 -8.76 -12.34
N LYS A 497 1.21 -7.45 -12.09
CA LYS A 497 2.04 -6.70 -11.14
C LYS A 497 1.97 -7.29 -9.73
N VAL A 498 0.79 -7.66 -9.26
CA VAL A 498 0.58 -8.31 -7.96
C VAL A 498 1.29 -9.66 -7.90
N THR A 499 1.01 -10.51 -8.88
CA THR A 499 1.55 -11.89 -8.94
C THR A 499 3.08 -11.91 -9.02
N ARG A 500 3.69 -11.11 -9.92
CA ARG A 500 5.15 -11.08 -10.05
C ARG A 500 5.83 -10.45 -8.82
N SER A 501 5.27 -9.36 -8.26
CA SER A 501 5.85 -8.69 -7.10
C SER A 501 5.83 -9.57 -5.87
N ALA A 502 4.74 -10.31 -5.64
CA ALA A 502 4.63 -11.29 -4.56
C ALA A 502 5.76 -12.35 -4.66
N LEU A 503 5.99 -12.91 -5.86
CA LEU A 503 7.04 -13.89 -6.08
C LEU A 503 8.44 -13.31 -5.90
N GLN A 504 8.71 -12.12 -6.45
CA GLN A 504 10.01 -11.46 -6.35
C GLN A 504 10.38 -11.09 -4.92
N ASN A 505 9.44 -10.50 -4.17
CA ASN A 505 9.66 -10.11 -2.77
C ASN A 505 9.83 -11.33 -1.87
N ALA A 506 9.02 -12.37 -2.06
CA ALA A 506 9.16 -13.64 -1.36
C ALA A 506 10.55 -14.26 -1.60
N THR A 507 10.99 -14.33 -2.86
CA THR A 507 12.31 -14.87 -3.21
C THR A 507 13.45 -14.04 -2.63
N SER A 508 13.34 -12.72 -2.65
CA SER A 508 14.37 -11.81 -2.11
C SER A 508 14.66 -12.10 -0.65
N VAL A 509 13.61 -12.12 0.17
CA VAL A 509 13.75 -12.36 1.61
C VAL A 509 14.09 -13.81 1.91
N ALA A 510 13.38 -14.78 1.32
CA ALA A 510 13.64 -16.20 1.55
C ALA A 510 15.07 -16.59 1.18
N SER A 511 15.56 -16.17 0.01
CA SER A 511 16.92 -16.48 -0.43
C SER A 511 18.00 -15.83 0.45
N THR A 512 17.71 -14.69 1.06
CA THR A 512 18.62 -14.02 1.98
C THR A 512 18.63 -14.72 3.34
N LEU A 513 17.45 -15.08 3.87
CA LEU A 513 17.32 -15.84 5.12
C LEU A 513 18.04 -17.18 5.02
N LEU A 514 17.93 -17.91 3.92
CA LEU A 514 18.58 -19.19 3.71
C LEU A 514 20.12 -19.11 3.68
N THR A 515 20.71 -17.93 3.48
CA THR A 515 22.17 -17.71 3.58
C THR A 515 22.63 -17.34 4.99
N THR A 516 21.73 -17.27 5.97
CA THR A 516 22.04 -16.89 7.34
C THR A 516 22.68 -18.06 8.09
N GLU A 517 23.82 -17.79 8.77
CA GLU A 517 24.53 -18.76 9.61
C GLU A 517 24.50 -18.41 11.09
N SER A 518 24.35 -17.14 11.43
CA SER A 518 24.26 -16.69 12.82
C SER A 518 23.22 -15.60 12.98
N VAL A 519 22.57 -15.57 14.15
CA VAL A 519 21.57 -14.57 14.53
C VAL A 519 21.95 -13.96 15.87
N VAL A 520 21.89 -12.65 15.97
CA VAL A 520 22.32 -11.87 17.14
C VAL A 520 21.12 -11.09 17.69
N ALA A 521 20.69 -11.42 18.90
CA ALA A 521 19.60 -10.73 19.59
C ALA A 521 20.09 -9.89 20.77
N ASN A 522 19.30 -8.90 21.15
CA ASN A 522 19.49 -8.20 22.43
C ASN A 522 18.95 -9.10 23.55
N ILE A 523 19.70 -9.25 24.63
CA ILE A 523 19.18 -9.87 25.86
C ILE A 523 18.17 -8.88 26.47
N LYS A 524 16.94 -9.34 26.72
CA LYS A 524 15.94 -8.55 27.47
C LYS A 524 16.48 -8.38 28.89
N GLU A 525 16.71 -7.15 29.32
CA GLU A 525 16.96 -6.83 30.72
C GLU A 525 15.61 -6.87 31.45
N ASP A 526 15.50 -7.71 32.49
CA ASP A 526 14.34 -7.63 33.38
C ASP A 526 14.26 -6.21 33.94
N ALA A 527 13.09 -5.58 33.83
CA ALA A 527 12.88 -4.26 34.42
C ALA A 527 13.23 -4.36 35.92
N PRO A 528 14.09 -3.46 36.46
CA PRO A 528 14.43 -3.53 37.87
C PRO A 528 13.13 -3.49 38.67
N ALA A 529 12.94 -4.52 39.51
CA ALA A 529 11.80 -4.59 40.43
C ALA A 529 11.70 -3.25 41.18
N MET A 530 10.60 -2.54 41.08
CA MET A 530 10.36 -1.35 41.88
C MET A 530 10.57 -1.74 43.34
N PRO A 531 11.39 -1.01 44.09
CA PRO A 531 11.55 -1.30 45.49
C PRO A 531 10.19 -1.25 46.17
N ALA A 532 9.82 -2.35 46.79
CA ALA A 532 8.59 -2.46 47.56
C ALA A 532 8.53 -1.28 48.53
N GLY A 533 7.58 -0.37 48.33
CA GLY A 533 7.39 0.78 49.18
C GLY A 533 7.27 0.32 50.63
N ASN A 534 8.14 0.82 51.48
CA ASN A 534 8.20 0.51 52.90
C ASN A 534 6.86 0.94 53.55
N PRO A 535 6.00 0.04 54.04
CA PRO A 535 4.76 0.41 54.69
C PRO A 535 5.08 0.74 56.16
N GLY A 536 5.71 1.85 56.43
CA GLY A 536 6.09 2.20 57.76
C GLY A 536 6.54 3.63 57.96
N MET A 537 5.64 4.57 57.85
CA MET A 537 5.66 5.81 58.65
C MET A 537 4.22 6.37 58.66
N GLY A 538 3.41 5.68 59.49
CA GLY A 538 2.21 6.30 59.99
C GLY A 538 2.58 7.15 61.20
N MET A 539 2.00 8.32 61.25
CA MET A 539 1.65 9.14 62.40
C MET A 539 2.71 9.33 63.51
N MET A 540 3.24 10.52 63.58
CA MET A 540 3.12 11.38 64.76
C MET A 540 3.11 12.84 64.34
#